data_4d35fa8f0a18b12c56e0d424621648a9
#
_entry.id   4d35fa8f0a18b12c56e0d424621648a9
#
_cell.length_a   1.000
_cell.length_b   1.000
_cell.length_c   1.000
_cell.angle_alpha   90.00
_cell.angle_beta   90.00
_cell.angle_gamma   90.00
#
_symmetry.space_group_name_H-M   'P 1'
#
loop_
_entity.id
_entity.type
_entity.pdbx_description
1 polymer ?
#
loop_
_entity_poly.entity_id
_entity_poly.type
_entity_poly.pdbx_seq_one_letter_code
_entity_poly.pdbx_strand_id
1 'polypeptide(L)'
;AVEMAKYYSLSGADELCMLDINASYQNRKTFIKTVESIAKVINIPLTVGGGVSNLSDITDLLNAGADKVSINSAAVKNPKLIRQASLRHGSQCIVVAIDGKRHKDKMKVVIKGGREITKNELINWAKKAQSLGAGEILMTSMDTDGVQNGFDSNMLKKVTSNVSIPVIASGGVGSLEHF
;
A
#
# COMPACT_ATOMS: atom_id res chain seq x y z
N ALA A 1 -15.48 0.48 -10.98
CA ALA A 1 -14.68 1.06 -9.88
C ALA A 1 -15.39 2.26 -9.25
N VAL A 2 -15.86 3.24 -10.05
CA VAL A 2 -16.48 4.49 -9.54
C VAL A 2 -17.72 4.20 -8.68
N GLU A 3 -18.65 3.38 -9.15
CA GLU A 3 -19.87 3.01 -8.41
C GLU A 3 -19.54 2.30 -7.09
N MET A 4 -18.53 1.43 -7.08
CA MET A 4 -18.10 0.75 -5.86
C MET A 4 -17.47 1.73 -4.86
N ALA A 5 -16.64 2.66 -5.34
CA ALA A 5 -16.05 3.70 -4.50
C ALA A 5 -17.11 4.56 -3.82
N LYS A 6 -18.12 4.99 -4.60
CA LYS A 6 -19.27 5.73 -4.07
C LYS A 6 -20.06 4.91 -3.04
N TYR A 7 -20.29 3.63 -3.33
CA TYR A 7 -20.99 2.73 -2.41
C TYR A 7 -20.24 2.64 -1.07
N TYR A 8 -18.95 2.36 -1.07
CA TYR A 8 -18.18 2.27 0.18
C TYR A 8 -18.13 3.59 0.95
N SER A 9 -17.94 4.71 0.25
CA SER A 9 -17.96 6.03 0.88
C SER A 9 -19.31 6.31 1.57
N LEU A 10 -20.43 5.99 0.92
CA LEU A 10 -21.77 6.16 1.50
C LEU A 10 -22.09 5.14 2.61
N SER A 11 -21.43 3.98 2.58
CA SER A 11 -21.60 2.92 3.59
C SER A 11 -20.77 3.16 4.86
N GLY A 12 -20.08 4.28 4.97
CA GLY A 12 -19.34 4.67 6.19
C GLY A 12 -17.89 4.18 6.25
N ALA A 13 -17.28 3.88 5.10
CA ALA A 13 -15.83 3.65 5.08
C ALA A 13 -15.07 4.92 5.45
N ASP A 14 -14.04 4.80 6.29
CA ASP A 14 -13.22 5.93 6.73
C ASP A 14 -12.18 6.34 5.68
N GLU A 15 -11.70 5.39 4.89
CA GLU A 15 -10.71 5.59 3.82
C GLU A 15 -10.88 4.52 2.74
N LEU A 16 -10.57 4.86 1.49
CA LEU A 16 -10.61 3.93 0.36
C LEU A 16 -9.20 3.69 -0.19
N CYS A 17 -8.84 2.42 -0.39
CA CYS A 17 -7.60 2.03 -1.05
C CYS A 17 -7.90 1.37 -2.40
N MET A 18 -7.36 1.93 -3.49
CA MET A 18 -7.46 1.38 -4.83
C MET A 18 -6.10 0.91 -5.33
N LEU A 19 -5.98 -0.38 -5.64
CA LEU A 19 -4.74 -1.00 -6.12
C LEU A 19 -4.95 -1.56 -7.53
N ASP A 20 -4.15 -1.07 -8.50
CA ASP A 20 -4.08 -1.67 -9.84
C ASP A 20 -3.13 -2.87 -9.83
N ILE A 21 -3.70 -4.08 -9.71
CA ILE A 21 -2.94 -5.34 -9.69
C ILE A 21 -2.46 -5.78 -11.09
N ASN A 22 -3.04 -5.21 -12.15
CA ASN A 22 -2.72 -5.51 -13.55
C ASN A 22 -2.00 -4.35 -14.24
N ALA A 23 -1.37 -3.47 -13.49
CA ALA A 23 -0.74 -2.26 -14.01
C ALA A 23 0.22 -2.59 -15.16
N SER A 24 -0.16 -2.17 -16.37
CA SER A 24 0.70 -2.14 -17.54
C SER A 24 0.83 -0.69 -18.01
N TYR A 25 1.94 -0.38 -18.67
CA TYR A 25 2.18 0.97 -19.22
C TYR A 25 1.05 1.44 -20.15
N GLN A 26 0.45 0.53 -20.91
CA GLN A 26 -0.62 0.83 -21.86
C GLN A 26 -1.93 1.27 -21.17
N ASN A 27 -2.18 0.83 -19.94
CA ASN A 27 -3.41 1.13 -19.19
C ASN A 27 -3.26 2.35 -18.26
N ARG A 28 -2.09 2.99 -18.21
CA ARG A 28 -1.81 4.06 -17.24
C ARG A 28 -2.75 5.27 -17.39
N LYS A 29 -3.00 5.74 -18.63
CA LYS A 29 -3.92 6.88 -18.87
C LYS A 29 -5.35 6.57 -18.43
N THR A 30 -5.83 5.36 -18.69
CA THR A 30 -7.17 4.92 -18.27
C THR A 30 -7.27 4.86 -16.75
N PHE A 31 -6.22 4.37 -16.09
CA PHE A 31 -6.15 4.30 -14.64
C PHE A 31 -6.20 5.69 -13.97
N ILE A 32 -5.43 6.67 -14.45
CA ILE A 32 -5.47 8.04 -13.96
C ILE A 32 -6.88 8.66 -14.10
N LYS A 33 -7.53 8.50 -15.25
CA LYS A 33 -8.91 8.95 -15.43
C LYS A 33 -9.91 8.28 -14.47
N THR A 34 -9.67 7.03 -14.13
CA THR A 34 -10.48 6.33 -13.13
C THR A 34 -10.27 6.93 -11.73
N VAL A 35 -9.03 7.26 -11.37
CA VAL A 35 -8.71 7.96 -10.10
C VAL A 35 -9.42 9.31 -10.05
N GLU A 36 -9.32 10.13 -11.11
CA GLU A 36 -10.01 11.42 -11.20
C GLU A 36 -11.53 11.29 -11.04
N SER A 37 -12.10 10.24 -11.63
CA SER A 37 -13.55 9.99 -11.54
C SER A 37 -13.99 9.55 -10.16
N ILE A 38 -13.17 8.75 -9.46
CA ILE A 38 -13.42 8.32 -8.08
C ILE A 38 -13.29 9.50 -7.13
N ALA A 39 -12.21 10.28 -7.22
CA ALA A 39 -11.98 11.44 -6.36
C ALA A 39 -13.11 12.47 -6.41
N LYS A 40 -13.85 12.56 -7.53
CA LYS A 40 -15.01 13.47 -7.67
C LYS A 40 -16.28 13.00 -6.97
N VAL A 41 -16.38 11.72 -6.60
CA VAL A 41 -17.65 11.13 -6.11
C VAL A 41 -17.55 10.60 -4.67
N ILE A 42 -16.38 10.65 -4.06
CA ILE A 42 -16.17 10.27 -2.66
C ILE A 42 -15.75 11.47 -1.81
N ASN A 43 -16.06 11.43 -0.51
CA ASN A 43 -15.70 12.47 0.47
C ASN A 43 -14.76 11.93 1.56
N ILE A 44 -14.14 10.78 1.31
CA ILE A 44 -13.19 10.12 2.21
C ILE A 44 -11.82 10.05 1.53
N PRO A 45 -10.72 9.97 2.30
CA PRO A 45 -9.38 9.88 1.72
C PRO A 45 -9.23 8.71 0.75
N LEU A 46 -8.53 8.95 -0.35
CA LEU A 46 -8.24 7.98 -1.41
C LEU A 46 -6.75 7.66 -1.45
N THR A 47 -6.41 6.43 -1.10
CA THR A 47 -5.07 5.87 -1.33
C THR A 47 -5.05 5.11 -2.65
N VAL A 48 -4.07 5.42 -3.51
CA VAL A 48 -3.95 4.78 -4.83
C VAL A 48 -2.58 4.11 -4.98
N GLY A 49 -2.57 2.88 -5.47
CA GLY A 49 -1.34 2.12 -5.71
C GLY A 49 -1.44 1.19 -6.92
N GLY A 50 -0.36 0.44 -7.14
CA GLY A 50 -0.24 -0.45 -8.30
C GLY A 50 0.49 0.20 -9.47
N GLY A 51 1.53 -0.48 -9.97
CA GLY A 51 2.33 -0.02 -11.11
C GLY A 51 3.12 1.27 -10.92
N VAL A 52 3.14 1.85 -9.74
CA VAL A 52 3.91 3.07 -9.43
C VAL A 52 5.39 2.76 -9.45
N SER A 53 6.16 3.41 -10.31
CA SER A 53 7.56 3.06 -10.57
C SER A 53 8.55 4.20 -10.33
N ASN A 54 8.11 5.44 -10.38
CA ASN A 54 8.95 6.63 -10.29
C ASN A 54 8.20 7.82 -9.67
N LEU A 55 8.91 8.93 -9.48
CA LEU A 55 8.37 10.15 -8.85
C LEU A 55 7.29 10.84 -9.69
N SER A 56 7.37 10.76 -11.03
CA SER A 56 6.33 11.32 -11.90
C SER A 56 5.01 10.58 -11.72
N ASP A 57 5.06 9.23 -11.65
CA ASP A 57 3.85 8.43 -11.39
C ASP A 57 3.14 8.86 -10.11
N ILE A 58 3.93 9.13 -9.04
CA ILE A 58 3.39 9.60 -7.75
C ILE A 58 2.73 10.96 -7.92
N THR A 59 3.42 11.90 -8.58
CA THR A 59 2.90 13.25 -8.83
C THR A 59 1.61 13.21 -9.65
N ASP A 60 1.55 12.38 -10.70
CA ASP A 60 0.39 12.27 -11.57
C ASP A 60 -0.84 11.73 -10.82
N LEU A 61 -0.65 10.76 -9.92
CA LEU A 61 -1.74 10.21 -9.10
C LEU A 61 -2.26 11.23 -8.07
N LEU A 62 -1.36 11.97 -7.41
CA LEU A 62 -1.76 13.03 -6.47
C LEU A 62 -2.50 14.15 -7.21
N ASN A 63 -2.03 14.56 -8.39
CA ASN A 63 -2.71 15.55 -9.22
C ASN A 63 -4.07 15.06 -9.73
N ALA A 64 -4.26 13.76 -9.90
CA ALA A 64 -5.54 13.15 -10.27
C ALA A 64 -6.56 13.10 -9.11
N GLY A 65 -6.16 13.51 -7.90
CA GLY A 65 -7.02 13.59 -6.73
C GLY A 65 -6.84 12.46 -5.71
N ALA A 66 -5.78 11.67 -5.81
CA ALA A 66 -5.40 10.76 -4.72
C ALA A 66 -4.83 11.58 -3.54
N ASP A 67 -5.24 11.26 -2.31
CA ASP A 67 -4.68 11.85 -1.10
C ASP A 67 -3.35 11.20 -0.73
N LYS A 68 -3.23 9.91 -1.00
CA LYS A 68 -2.03 9.11 -0.73
C LYS A 68 -1.68 8.20 -1.89
N VAL A 69 -0.39 7.94 -2.07
CA VAL A 69 0.11 6.99 -3.08
C VAL A 69 0.86 5.85 -2.42
N SER A 70 0.45 4.63 -2.74
CA SER A 70 1.06 3.40 -2.24
C SER A 70 2.12 2.88 -3.22
N ILE A 71 3.34 2.67 -2.71
CA ILE A 71 4.49 2.15 -3.47
C ILE A 71 5.02 0.87 -2.84
N ASN A 72 5.26 -0.16 -3.64
CA ASN A 72 5.76 -1.47 -3.19
C ASN A 72 7.08 -1.83 -3.89
N SER A 73 7.05 -2.60 -4.97
CA SER A 73 8.24 -3.16 -5.64
C SER A 73 9.25 -2.09 -6.08
N ALA A 74 8.79 -0.92 -6.49
CA ALA A 74 9.66 0.20 -6.86
C ALA A 74 10.46 0.73 -5.67
N ALA A 75 9.82 0.84 -4.49
CA ALA A 75 10.48 1.25 -3.26
C ALA A 75 11.54 0.25 -2.81
N VAL A 76 11.28 -1.05 -2.94
CA VAL A 76 12.25 -2.11 -2.62
C VAL A 76 13.45 -2.05 -3.55
N LYS A 77 13.23 -1.84 -4.85
CA LYS A 77 14.30 -1.74 -5.86
C LYS A 77 15.11 -0.45 -5.74
N ASN A 78 14.44 0.65 -5.47
CA ASN A 78 15.04 1.98 -5.32
C ASN A 78 14.49 2.68 -4.06
N PRO A 79 15.05 2.43 -2.87
CA PRO A 79 14.58 3.05 -1.63
C PRO A 79 14.65 4.58 -1.62
N LYS A 80 15.52 5.19 -2.44
CA LYS A 80 15.60 6.65 -2.57
C LYS A 80 14.29 7.27 -3.07
N LEU A 81 13.44 6.50 -3.77
CA LEU A 81 12.15 6.96 -4.24
C LEU A 81 11.24 7.38 -3.07
N ILE A 82 11.25 6.65 -1.95
CA ILE A 82 10.49 7.02 -0.74
C ILE A 82 10.90 8.42 -0.27
N ARG A 83 12.21 8.64 -0.12
CA ARG A 83 12.75 9.92 0.33
C ARG A 83 12.44 11.06 -0.64
N GLN A 84 12.59 10.84 -1.93
CA GLN A 84 12.31 11.85 -2.95
C GLN A 84 10.82 12.23 -2.95
N ALA A 85 9.93 11.24 -2.85
CA ALA A 85 8.51 11.44 -2.80
C ALA A 85 8.08 12.18 -1.53
N SER A 86 8.58 11.77 -0.36
CA SER A 86 8.24 12.42 0.92
C SER A 86 8.75 13.85 1.03
N LEU A 87 9.93 14.14 0.48
CA LEU A 87 10.46 15.51 0.44
C LEU A 87 9.65 16.43 -0.51
N ARG A 88 9.11 15.87 -1.58
CA ARG A 88 8.36 16.64 -2.59
C ARG A 88 6.89 16.86 -2.22
N HIS A 89 6.24 15.84 -1.66
CA HIS A 89 4.78 15.82 -1.46
C HIS A 89 4.38 15.76 0.01
N GLY A 90 5.31 15.56 0.93
CA GLY A 90 5.07 15.30 2.35
C GLY A 90 4.96 13.81 2.65
N SER A 91 5.42 13.41 3.84
CA SER A 91 5.35 12.02 4.30
C SER A 91 3.92 11.48 4.33
N GLN A 92 2.96 12.31 4.71
CA GLN A 92 1.54 11.95 4.82
C GLN A 92 0.92 11.44 3.50
N CYS A 93 1.51 11.80 2.35
CA CYS A 93 1.05 11.33 1.05
C CYS A 93 1.69 10.01 0.61
N ILE A 94 2.65 9.46 1.38
CA ILE A 94 3.44 8.30 0.96
C ILE A 94 3.15 7.09 1.84
N VAL A 95 2.49 6.10 1.26
CA VAL A 95 2.26 4.78 1.85
C VAL A 95 3.26 3.79 1.26
N VAL A 96 4.00 3.07 2.10
CA VAL A 96 4.85 1.97 1.64
C VAL A 96 4.11 0.65 1.85
N ALA A 97 3.68 0.03 0.76
CA ALA A 97 3.11 -1.31 0.81
C ALA A 97 4.24 -2.34 0.98
N ILE A 98 4.05 -3.23 1.93
CA ILE A 98 5.00 -4.28 2.27
C ILE A 98 4.27 -5.63 2.28
N ASP A 99 4.59 -6.48 1.32
CA ASP A 99 4.11 -7.85 1.30
C ASP A 99 5.11 -8.71 2.08
N GLY A 100 4.67 -9.25 3.20
CA GLY A 100 5.48 -10.10 4.08
C GLY A 100 5.14 -11.58 3.90
N LYS A 101 6.15 -12.44 3.91
CA LYS A 101 5.98 -13.89 3.85
C LYS A 101 6.98 -14.59 4.78
N ARG A 102 6.53 -15.67 5.43
CA ARG A 102 7.44 -16.55 6.16
C ARG A 102 8.27 -17.36 5.18
N HIS A 103 9.58 -17.32 5.37
CA HIS A 103 10.52 -18.12 4.62
C HIS A 103 11.56 -18.70 5.58
N LYS A 104 11.54 -20.03 5.76
CA LYS A 104 12.27 -20.70 6.84
C LYS A 104 11.93 -20.03 8.17
N ASP A 105 12.91 -19.69 8.98
CA ASP A 105 12.74 -19.09 10.31
C ASP A 105 12.60 -17.55 10.29
N LYS A 106 12.50 -16.92 9.10
CA LYS A 106 12.50 -15.46 8.93
C LYS A 106 11.26 -14.97 8.20
N MET A 107 10.86 -13.75 8.53
CA MET A 107 9.89 -13.00 7.74
C MET A 107 10.61 -12.18 6.68
N LYS A 108 10.29 -12.42 5.43
CA LYS A 108 10.90 -11.76 4.26
C LYS A 108 9.92 -10.86 3.55
N VAL A 109 10.45 -9.79 2.95
CA VAL A 109 9.70 -8.97 2.01
C VAL A 109 9.65 -9.68 0.68
N VAL A 110 8.45 -9.75 0.11
CA VAL A 110 8.24 -10.24 -1.26
C VAL A 110 7.76 -9.11 -2.16
N ILE A 111 7.95 -9.25 -3.45
CA ILE A 111 7.57 -8.27 -4.47
C ILE A 111 6.87 -8.95 -5.64
N LYS A 112 6.38 -8.16 -6.61
CA LYS A 112 5.67 -8.65 -7.79
C LYS A 112 4.46 -9.54 -7.44
N GLY A 113 3.66 -9.10 -6.45
CA GLY A 113 2.50 -9.85 -5.98
C GLY A 113 2.87 -11.20 -5.36
N GLY A 114 3.91 -11.22 -4.52
CA GLY A 114 4.34 -12.41 -3.80
C GLY A 114 5.21 -13.41 -4.59
N ARG A 115 5.52 -13.12 -5.85
CA ARG A 115 6.23 -14.06 -6.76
C ARG A 115 7.74 -14.08 -6.56
N GLU A 116 8.32 -13.05 -5.95
CA GLU A 116 9.76 -12.90 -5.77
C GLU A 116 10.10 -12.58 -4.31
N ILE A 117 10.82 -13.49 -3.65
CA ILE A 117 11.33 -13.29 -2.29
C ILE A 117 12.60 -12.45 -2.37
N THR A 118 12.63 -11.35 -1.62
CA THR A 118 13.80 -10.49 -1.56
C THR A 118 14.76 -10.91 -0.45
N LYS A 119 15.97 -10.34 -0.45
CA LYS A 119 16.91 -10.49 0.66
C LYS A 119 16.51 -9.70 1.92
N ASN A 120 15.57 -8.75 1.80
CA ASN A 120 15.19 -7.88 2.90
C ASN A 120 14.38 -8.65 3.96
N GLU A 121 14.77 -8.50 5.21
CA GLU A 121 13.95 -8.93 6.35
C GLU A 121 12.86 -7.89 6.60
N LEU A 122 11.66 -8.37 6.94
CA LEU A 122 10.45 -7.56 7.04
C LEU A 122 10.64 -6.34 7.97
N ILE A 123 11.09 -6.59 9.19
CA ILE A 123 11.22 -5.53 10.21
C ILE A 123 12.28 -4.51 9.82
N ASN A 124 13.41 -4.97 9.30
CA ASN A 124 14.48 -4.06 8.85
C ASN A 124 14.01 -3.19 7.70
N TRP A 125 13.20 -3.72 6.81
CA TRP A 125 12.62 -2.95 5.70
C TRP A 125 11.57 -1.95 6.18
N ALA A 126 10.68 -2.33 7.10
CA ALA A 126 9.69 -1.42 7.67
C ALA A 126 10.36 -0.22 8.37
N LYS A 127 11.37 -0.46 9.21
CA LYS A 127 12.18 0.60 9.84
C LYS A 127 12.84 1.51 8.81
N LYS A 128 13.42 0.92 7.76
CA LYS A 128 14.06 1.66 6.68
C LYS A 128 13.05 2.51 5.90
N ALA A 129 11.87 1.99 5.58
CA ALA A 129 10.82 2.75 4.92
C ALA A 129 10.42 3.98 5.74
N GLN A 130 10.17 3.81 7.04
CA GLN A 130 9.89 4.92 7.95
C GLN A 130 11.04 5.93 7.97
N SER A 131 12.29 5.51 8.11
CA SER A 131 13.46 6.42 8.15
C SER A 131 13.68 7.20 6.85
N LEU A 132 13.15 6.71 5.73
CA LEU A 132 13.18 7.37 4.43
C LEU A 132 11.99 8.32 4.21
N GLY A 133 11.05 8.38 5.16
CA GLY A 133 9.93 9.33 5.12
C GLY A 133 8.59 8.73 4.67
N ALA A 134 8.41 7.41 4.75
CA ALA A 134 7.07 6.82 4.65
C ALA A 134 6.18 7.39 5.75
N GLY A 135 4.96 7.83 5.41
CA GLY A 135 3.96 8.29 6.36
C GLY A 135 3.15 7.15 6.96
N GLU A 136 2.93 6.09 6.18
CA GLU A 136 2.18 4.89 6.58
C GLU A 136 2.78 3.63 5.95
N ILE A 137 2.50 2.49 6.56
CA ILE A 137 2.80 1.16 6.01
C ILE A 137 1.49 0.42 5.76
N LEU A 138 1.27 -0.05 4.52
CA LEU A 138 0.23 -1.02 4.20
C LEU A 138 0.85 -2.42 4.24
N MET A 139 0.54 -3.17 5.31
CA MET A 139 1.18 -4.46 5.60
C MET A 139 0.29 -5.62 5.18
N THR A 140 0.68 -6.35 4.13
CA THR A 140 -0.02 -7.55 3.68
C THR A 140 0.74 -8.80 4.09
N SER A 141 0.09 -9.71 4.81
CA SER A 141 0.61 -11.06 5.03
C SER A 141 0.23 -11.96 3.87
N MET A 142 1.23 -12.36 3.09
CA MET A 142 1.04 -13.27 1.95
C MET A 142 0.73 -14.71 2.40
N ASP A 143 0.91 -15.01 3.69
CA ASP A 143 0.58 -16.32 4.27
C ASP A 143 -0.90 -16.42 4.62
N THR A 144 -1.58 -15.29 4.84
CA THR A 144 -3.01 -15.22 5.21
C THR A 144 -3.88 -14.58 4.11
N ASP A 145 -3.28 -13.92 3.13
CA ASP A 145 -4.02 -13.24 2.07
C ASP A 145 -4.89 -14.23 1.27
N GLY A 146 -6.18 -13.92 1.16
CA GLY A 146 -7.17 -14.79 0.53
C GLY A 146 -7.64 -15.99 1.37
N VAL A 147 -7.07 -16.24 2.56
CA VAL A 147 -7.40 -17.42 3.39
C VAL A 147 -8.66 -17.22 4.23
N GLN A 148 -9.03 -15.97 4.55
CA GLN A 148 -10.22 -15.59 5.31
C GLN A 148 -10.30 -16.12 6.77
N ASN A 149 -9.15 -16.40 7.39
CA ASN A 149 -9.04 -16.91 8.77
C ASN A 149 -8.55 -15.86 9.77
N GLY A 150 -8.65 -14.58 9.43
CA GLY A 150 -8.19 -13.45 10.25
C GLY A 150 -6.81 -12.93 9.83
N PHE A 151 -6.47 -11.78 10.41
CA PHE A 151 -5.17 -11.14 10.20
C PHE A 151 -4.01 -11.96 10.77
N ASP A 152 -2.82 -11.81 10.19
CA ASP A 152 -1.57 -12.28 10.79
C ASP A 152 -1.15 -11.39 11.98
N SER A 153 -1.82 -11.58 13.11
CA SER A 153 -1.61 -10.76 14.31
C SER A 153 -0.16 -10.81 14.81
N ASN A 154 0.56 -11.94 14.62
CA ASN A 154 1.96 -12.06 15.00
C ASN A 154 2.86 -11.17 14.13
N MET A 155 2.65 -11.17 12.81
CA MET A 155 3.40 -10.31 11.89
C MET A 155 3.09 -8.83 12.17
N LEU A 156 1.82 -8.47 12.31
CA LEU A 156 1.38 -7.11 12.61
C LEU A 156 1.98 -6.61 13.93
N LYS A 157 1.89 -7.38 15.02
CA LYS A 157 2.48 -7.03 16.31
C LYS A 157 3.98 -6.78 16.21
N LYS A 158 4.71 -7.61 15.46
CA LYS A 158 6.14 -7.41 15.25
C LYS A 158 6.45 -6.13 14.49
N VAL A 159 5.66 -5.80 13.46
CA VAL A 159 5.86 -4.56 12.69
C VAL A 159 5.52 -3.35 13.55
N THR A 160 4.32 -3.30 14.16
CA THR A 160 3.86 -2.14 14.95
C THR A 160 4.75 -1.85 16.17
N SER A 161 5.35 -2.88 16.77
CA SER A 161 6.32 -2.70 17.88
C SER A 161 7.67 -2.13 17.43
N ASN A 162 7.92 -2.00 16.14
CA ASN A 162 9.22 -1.59 15.59
C ASN A 162 9.18 -0.34 14.72
N VAL A 163 7.99 0.21 14.47
CA VAL A 163 7.79 1.48 13.76
C VAL A 163 6.85 2.37 14.56
N SER A 164 6.90 3.70 14.35
CA SER A 164 6.03 4.68 15.01
C SER A 164 4.98 5.30 14.08
N ILE A 165 5.03 4.98 12.80
CA ILE A 165 4.03 5.40 11.81
C ILE A 165 2.86 4.42 11.78
N PRO A 166 1.66 4.83 11.35
CA PRO A 166 0.51 3.95 11.21
C PRO A 166 0.80 2.73 10.34
N VAL A 167 0.25 1.58 10.75
CA VAL A 167 0.32 0.32 9.99
C VAL A 167 -1.10 -0.13 9.69
N ILE A 168 -1.43 -0.20 8.41
CA ILE A 168 -2.70 -0.67 7.89
C ILE A 168 -2.58 -2.18 7.67
N ALA A 169 -3.41 -2.95 8.36
CA ALA A 169 -3.44 -4.40 8.22
C ALA A 169 -4.15 -4.82 6.92
N SER A 170 -3.57 -5.76 6.20
CA SER A 170 -4.12 -6.31 4.96
C SER A 170 -3.88 -7.81 4.86
N GLY A 171 -4.84 -8.51 4.25
CA GLY A 171 -4.81 -9.95 4.02
C GLY A 171 -5.35 -10.78 5.20
N GLY A 172 -6.26 -11.68 4.90
CA GLY A 172 -6.77 -12.67 5.84
C GLY A 172 -8.17 -12.42 6.41
N VAL A 173 -8.72 -11.21 6.28
CA VAL A 173 -10.07 -10.91 6.79
C VAL A 173 -11.14 -11.66 5.99
N GLY A 174 -12.07 -12.28 6.70
CA GLY A 174 -13.22 -12.99 6.10
C GLY A 174 -14.53 -12.70 6.81
N SER A 175 -14.50 -12.14 8.03
CA SER A 175 -15.70 -11.78 8.80
C SER A 175 -15.44 -10.58 9.73
N LEU A 176 -16.49 -10.04 10.32
CA LEU A 176 -16.40 -8.90 11.25
C LEU A 176 -15.67 -9.27 12.55
N GLU A 177 -15.75 -10.52 12.98
CA GLU A 177 -15.08 -11.01 14.19
C GLU A 177 -13.55 -11.02 14.06
N HIS A 178 -13.01 -10.80 12.87
CA HIS A 178 -11.57 -10.70 12.64
C HIS A 178 -10.97 -9.33 12.99
N PHE A 179 -11.80 -8.33 13.29
CA PHE A 179 -11.41 -7.01 13.77
C PHE A 179 -11.46 -6.93 15.29
#